data_36f0c0be805e2c89eaaeee3ac520ab9f
#
_entry.id   36f0c0be805e2c89eaaeee3ac520ab9f
#
_cell.length_a   1.000
_cell.length_b   1.000
_cell.length_c   1.000
_cell.angle_alpha   90.00
_cell.angle_beta   90.00
_cell.angle_gamma   90.00
#
_symmetry.space_group_name_H-M   'P 1'
#
loop_
_entity.id
_entity.type
_entity.pdbx_description
1 polymer ?
#
loop_
_entity_poly.entity_id
_entity_poly.type
_entity_poly.pdbx_seq_one_letter_code
_entity_poly.pdbx_strand_id
1 'polypeptide(L)'
;MYKNTRSYRWDENKSFHRRDDTSSRQLDEKLIKKNWLFKNKKELITNFERNDITLDSNGFVDNFVSIGSYNWARQSTPDKPVIIVPGIPNYIKENLVCQKLKKSDVQRVCDENQYYMSKHPMEPMFQAVLLCTPEYDFSSVDLITDRINLRKLFEFVEGNSKDSFRIDIQMNENDTLILIRNDENVILPCRDYSIDFKTKFTENGSPEAGSCWNIVTYMLGSIRVMCQAQVDCVEKNSCSVHAELLPKKKEPIAFDESSKLMLIEGGDFDNQKYEKFIELTTKGIYMNNYEFPTNKWSHLLFFNINIMVFGWHERGVLKKIEKISFEEVSERCNRKEEEYQQSLGKLCSLIKMIKEKIKSCAEHKSGFAVVFDGNNDKKSLELFTVCKNFDVLTPALKMKVFK
;
A
#
# COMPACT_ATOMS: atom_id res chain seq x y z
N MET A 1 22.65 -55.36 40.38
CA MET A 1 23.98 -55.75 39.88
C MET A 1 24.07 -55.28 38.39
N TYR A 2 25.18 -54.64 38.12
CA TYR A 2 25.76 -54.19 36.85
C TYR A 2 25.12 -53.02 36.09
N LYS A 3 25.80 -51.89 36.28
CA LYS A 3 25.87 -50.70 35.47
C LYS A 3 26.49 -51.03 34.11
N ASN A 4 26.01 -50.42 33.02
CA ASN A 4 26.81 -50.16 31.85
C ASN A 4 26.59 -48.74 31.36
N THR A 5 27.50 -47.88 31.72
CA THR A 5 27.76 -46.56 31.18
C THR A 5 28.46 -46.70 29.82
N ARG A 6 27.85 -46.24 28.76
CA ARG A 6 28.54 -45.95 27.49
C ARG A 6 28.76 -44.47 27.36
N SER A 7 30.02 -44.07 27.53
CA SER A 7 30.55 -42.76 27.19
C SER A 7 30.61 -42.62 25.66
N TYR A 8 29.91 -41.60 25.12
CA TYR A 8 30.17 -41.16 23.74
C TYR A 8 31.30 -40.13 23.77
N ARG A 9 32.44 -40.51 23.20
CA ARG A 9 33.54 -39.61 22.82
C ARG A 9 33.03 -38.75 21.66
N TRP A 10 33.13 -37.45 21.81
CA TRP A 10 33.02 -36.48 20.74
C TRP A 10 34.34 -36.45 19.93
N ASP A 11 34.30 -36.83 18.66
CA ASP A 11 35.40 -36.62 17.72
C ASP A 11 35.40 -35.14 17.32
N GLU A 12 36.34 -34.40 17.86
CA GLU A 12 36.78 -33.09 17.37
C GLU A 12 37.61 -33.29 16.08
N ASN A 13 36.95 -33.32 14.92
CA ASN A 13 37.61 -33.05 13.64
C ASN A 13 36.59 -33.12 12.47
N LYS A 14 35.75 -32.09 12.34
CA LYS A 14 35.12 -31.69 11.07
C LYS A 14 34.58 -30.25 11.14
N SER A 15 35.48 -29.30 11.34
CA SER A 15 35.21 -27.91 11.12
C SER A 15 36.18 -27.39 10.06
N PHE A 16 35.84 -27.60 8.80
CA PHE A 16 36.36 -26.76 7.72
C PHE A 16 35.44 -26.94 6.50
N HIS A 17 34.96 -25.81 5.97
CA HIS A 17 34.14 -25.61 4.78
C HIS A 17 32.63 -25.42 4.98
N ARG A 18 32.26 -24.33 5.68
CA ARG A 18 30.94 -23.69 5.54
C ARG A 18 30.93 -22.19 5.84
N ARG A 19 32.03 -21.47 5.60
CA ARG A 19 32.09 -20.00 5.81
C ARG A 19 32.03 -19.16 4.54
N ASP A 20 32.22 -19.72 3.36
CA ASP A 20 32.31 -18.92 2.13
C ASP A 20 30.97 -18.78 1.36
N ASP A 21 30.00 -19.67 1.62
CA ASP A 21 28.75 -19.69 0.84
C ASP A 21 27.68 -18.70 1.36
N THR A 22 27.79 -18.23 2.60
CA THR A 22 26.86 -17.25 3.15
C THR A 22 27.25 -15.81 2.84
N SER A 23 28.53 -15.51 2.68
CA SER A 23 29.01 -14.17 2.33
C SER A 23 28.79 -13.85 0.86
N SER A 24 28.97 -14.82 -0.03
CA SER A 24 28.69 -14.66 -1.47
C SER A 24 27.18 -14.50 -1.73
N ARG A 25 26.32 -15.31 -1.10
CA ARG A 25 24.88 -15.16 -1.21
C ARG A 25 24.37 -13.82 -0.66
N GLN A 26 24.89 -13.33 0.46
CA GLN A 26 24.56 -12.01 0.99
C GLN A 26 25.06 -10.86 0.11
N LEU A 27 26.20 -11.03 -0.56
CA LEU A 27 26.71 -10.06 -1.52
C LEU A 27 25.87 -10.06 -2.80
N ASP A 28 25.50 -11.23 -3.30
CA ASP A 28 24.64 -11.37 -4.48
C ASP A 28 23.22 -10.82 -4.22
N GLU A 29 22.62 -11.09 -3.06
CA GLU A 29 21.35 -10.50 -2.66
C GLU A 29 21.42 -8.97 -2.51
N LYS A 30 22.53 -8.43 -1.99
CA LYS A 30 22.76 -6.97 -1.91
C LYS A 30 22.96 -6.34 -3.28
N LEU A 31 23.63 -7.01 -4.20
CA LEU A 31 23.84 -6.55 -5.59
C LEU A 31 22.52 -6.60 -6.39
N ILE A 32 21.72 -7.63 -6.23
CA ILE A 32 20.41 -7.78 -6.87
C ILE A 32 19.47 -6.67 -6.35
N LYS A 33 19.42 -6.44 -5.03
CA LYS A 33 18.65 -5.34 -4.42
C LYS A 33 19.06 -3.96 -4.94
N LYS A 34 20.36 -3.72 -5.12
CA LYS A 34 20.85 -2.45 -5.70
C LYS A 34 20.41 -2.28 -7.16
N ASN A 35 20.39 -3.36 -7.95
CA ASN A 35 19.97 -3.30 -9.35
C ASN A 35 18.49 -2.93 -9.53
N TRP A 36 17.60 -3.36 -8.61
CA TRP A 36 16.19 -2.99 -8.69
C TRP A 36 15.96 -1.50 -8.39
N LEU A 37 16.53 -0.98 -7.31
CA LEU A 37 16.34 0.42 -6.89
C LEU A 37 16.71 1.41 -8.00
N PHE A 38 17.83 1.17 -8.67
CA PHE A 38 18.38 2.06 -9.70
C PHE A 38 18.14 1.57 -11.14
N LYS A 39 17.20 0.65 -11.31
CA LYS A 39 16.87 0.14 -12.66
C LYS A 39 16.47 1.28 -13.60
N ASN A 40 17.08 1.33 -14.77
CA ASN A 40 16.87 2.36 -15.80
C ASN A 40 17.24 3.79 -15.37
N LYS A 41 18.03 3.98 -14.31
CA LYS A 41 18.57 5.28 -13.93
C LYS A 41 19.36 5.88 -15.09
N LYS A 42 19.04 7.11 -15.46
CA LYS A 42 19.75 7.87 -16.50
C LYS A 42 20.63 8.93 -15.83
N GLU A 43 20.05 9.90 -15.21
CA GLU A 43 20.75 11.05 -14.61
C GLU A 43 20.21 11.36 -13.22
N LEU A 44 21.11 11.62 -12.27
CA LEU A 44 20.75 12.12 -10.95
C LEU A 44 20.42 13.61 -11.05
N ILE A 45 19.21 13.98 -10.65
CA ILE A 45 18.78 15.39 -10.62
C ILE A 45 19.22 16.04 -9.33
N THR A 46 18.90 15.42 -8.19
CA THR A 46 19.20 15.95 -6.86
C THR A 46 19.07 14.88 -5.78
N ASN A 47 19.63 15.18 -4.62
CA ASN A 47 19.40 14.46 -3.38
C ASN A 47 18.60 15.36 -2.43
N PHE A 48 17.63 14.80 -1.75
CA PHE A 48 16.93 15.44 -0.65
C PHE A 48 17.45 14.85 0.66
N GLU A 49 18.10 15.68 1.46
CA GLU A 49 18.43 15.32 2.82
C GLU A 49 17.31 15.74 3.76
N ARG A 50 17.01 14.93 4.76
CA ARG A 50 15.92 15.22 5.70
C ARG A 50 16.04 16.59 6.36
N ASN A 51 17.27 17.02 6.66
CA ASN A 51 17.54 18.28 7.31
C ASN A 51 17.33 19.52 6.40
N ASP A 52 17.34 19.30 5.08
CA ASP A 52 17.11 20.37 4.09
C ASP A 52 15.63 20.61 3.83
N ILE A 53 14.77 19.72 4.32
CA ILE A 53 13.32 19.86 4.17
C ILE A 53 12.83 20.84 5.23
N THR A 54 12.57 22.06 4.79
CA THR A 54 12.05 23.12 5.65
C THR A 54 10.57 22.93 5.92
N LEU A 55 10.13 23.39 7.09
CA LEU A 55 8.71 23.42 7.44
C LEU A 55 8.15 24.77 7.03
N ASP A 56 7.34 24.80 5.95
CA ASP A 56 6.64 26.02 5.52
C ASP A 56 5.45 26.35 6.42
N SER A 57 4.68 25.31 6.77
CA SER A 57 3.49 25.39 7.64
C SER A 57 3.18 24.02 8.22
N ASN A 58 2.46 23.98 9.35
CA ASN A 58 1.95 22.71 9.86
C ASN A 58 1.04 22.05 8.82
N GLY A 59 1.25 20.75 8.62
CA GLY A 59 0.42 19.95 7.74
C GLY A 59 -0.79 19.38 8.49
N PHE A 60 -1.85 19.20 7.76
CA PHE A 60 -3.04 18.51 8.22
C PHE A 60 -3.59 17.61 7.11
N VAL A 61 -4.43 16.68 7.47
CA VAL A 61 -5.13 15.79 6.52
C VAL A 61 -6.61 15.92 6.83
N ASP A 62 -7.37 16.49 5.90
CA ASP A 62 -8.79 16.77 6.08
C ASP A 62 -9.60 16.63 4.78
N ASN A 63 -10.92 16.86 4.86
CA ASN A 63 -11.82 16.86 3.71
C ASN A 63 -11.80 15.54 2.92
N PHE A 64 -11.77 14.41 3.61
CA PHE A 64 -11.83 13.10 2.97
C PHE A 64 -13.18 12.85 2.31
N VAL A 65 -13.12 12.51 1.02
CA VAL A 65 -14.29 12.11 0.23
C VAL A 65 -13.94 10.85 -0.54
N SER A 66 -14.75 9.81 -0.44
CA SER A 66 -14.64 8.64 -1.31
C SER A 66 -15.21 8.97 -2.69
N ILE A 67 -14.41 8.78 -3.74
CA ILE A 67 -14.76 9.12 -5.12
C ILE A 67 -14.84 7.93 -6.05
N GLY A 68 -14.49 6.74 -5.55
CA GLY A 68 -14.59 5.51 -6.31
C GLY A 68 -14.11 4.30 -5.53
N SER A 69 -14.50 3.13 -6.00
CA SER A 69 -14.02 1.87 -5.44
C SER A 69 -14.06 0.76 -6.48
N TYR A 70 -13.23 -0.26 -6.32
CA TYR A 70 -13.25 -1.47 -7.14
C TYR A 70 -12.77 -2.68 -6.35
N ASN A 71 -13.17 -3.87 -6.79
CA ASN A 71 -12.53 -5.12 -6.40
C ASN A 71 -11.77 -5.70 -7.59
N TRP A 72 -10.61 -6.27 -7.36
CA TRP A 72 -10.12 -7.29 -8.26
C TRP A 72 -11.06 -8.50 -8.17
N ALA A 73 -11.56 -8.99 -9.31
CA ALA A 73 -12.36 -10.20 -9.31
C ALA A 73 -11.48 -11.40 -8.97
N ARG A 74 -12.03 -12.40 -8.26
CA ARG A 74 -11.26 -13.61 -7.86
C ARG A 74 -10.69 -14.40 -9.02
N GLN A 75 -11.36 -14.34 -10.19
CA GLN A 75 -10.89 -14.98 -11.42
C GLN A 75 -9.89 -14.16 -12.22
N SER A 76 -9.50 -12.97 -11.75
CA SER A 76 -8.52 -12.13 -12.45
C SER A 76 -7.18 -12.82 -12.62
N THR A 77 -6.60 -12.66 -13.80
CA THR A 77 -5.23 -13.07 -14.12
C THR A 77 -4.53 -11.94 -14.87
N PRO A 78 -3.19 -11.90 -14.95
CA PRO A 78 -2.47 -10.90 -15.72
C PRO A 78 -2.85 -10.87 -17.22
N ASP A 79 -3.26 -12.01 -17.78
CA ASP A 79 -3.73 -12.10 -19.18
C ASP A 79 -5.19 -11.68 -19.36
N LYS A 80 -5.97 -11.77 -18.30
CA LYS A 80 -7.38 -11.41 -18.26
C LYS A 80 -7.71 -10.65 -16.97
N PRO A 81 -7.30 -9.39 -16.86
CA PRO A 81 -7.60 -8.56 -15.70
C PRO A 81 -9.09 -8.19 -15.67
N VAL A 82 -9.72 -8.36 -14.52
CA VAL A 82 -11.14 -8.08 -14.32
C VAL A 82 -11.34 -7.35 -13.02
N ILE A 83 -12.03 -6.20 -13.06
CA ILE A 83 -12.46 -5.46 -11.85
C ILE A 83 -13.96 -5.35 -11.78
N ILE A 84 -14.49 -5.31 -10.56
CA ILE A 84 -15.90 -5.06 -10.23
C ILE A 84 -16.00 -3.63 -9.74
N VAL A 85 -16.82 -2.80 -10.35
CA VAL A 85 -16.99 -1.38 -10.06
C VAL A 85 -18.46 -1.04 -9.88
N PRO A 86 -18.87 -0.36 -8.82
CA PRO A 86 -18.14 -0.06 -7.57
C PRO A 86 -17.67 -1.32 -6.84
N GLY A 87 -16.60 -1.19 -6.07
CA GLY A 87 -16.11 -2.29 -5.24
C GLY A 87 -17.08 -2.62 -4.10
N ILE A 88 -17.14 -3.89 -3.75
CA ILE A 88 -17.98 -4.41 -2.66
C ILE A 88 -17.06 -4.81 -1.52
N PRO A 89 -17.03 -4.06 -0.40
CA PRO A 89 -16.17 -4.38 0.73
C PRO A 89 -16.66 -5.63 1.47
N ASN A 90 -15.74 -6.28 2.19
CA ASN A 90 -16.13 -7.26 3.19
C ASN A 90 -16.74 -6.55 4.41
N TYR A 91 -17.49 -7.30 5.21
CA TYR A 91 -18.11 -6.81 6.45
C TYR A 91 -17.41 -7.41 7.66
N ILE A 92 -17.17 -6.59 8.70
CA ILE A 92 -16.71 -7.12 9.98
C ILE A 92 -17.80 -7.97 10.63
N LYS A 93 -17.44 -9.13 11.19
CA LYS A 93 -18.37 -9.94 11.99
C LYS A 93 -18.66 -9.28 13.32
N GLU A 94 -19.90 -9.38 13.79
CA GLU A 94 -20.32 -8.81 15.08
C GLU A 94 -19.62 -9.50 16.27
N ASN A 95 -19.48 -10.82 16.19
CA ASN A 95 -18.88 -11.61 17.26
C ASN A 95 -17.41 -11.91 17.00
N LEU A 96 -16.54 -11.17 17.67
CA LEU A 96 -15.09 -11.34 17.61
C LEU A 96 -14.62 -12.24 18.77
N VAL A 97 -14.61 -13.55 18.56
CA VAL A 97 -14.24 -14.51 19.59
C VAL A 97 -12.80 -15.00 19.38
N CYS A 98 -12.00 -15.01 20.45
CA CYS A 98 -10.66 -15.57 20.42
C CYS A 98 -10.68 -17.05 19.99
N GLN A 99 -9.91 -17.37 18.97
CA GLN A 99 -9.83 -18.71 18.40
C GLN A 99 -8.43 -19.00 17.86
N LYS A 100 -8.18 -20.24 17.49
CA LYS A 100 -6.91 -20.64 16.87
C LYS A 100 -6.89 -20.19 15.40
N LEU A 101 -5.86 -19.47 15.01
CA LEU A 101 -5.57 -19.08 13.63
C LEU A 101 -4.73 -20.14 12.94
N LYS A 102 -4.96 -20.31 11.65
CA LYS A 102 -4.15 -21.13 10.77
C LYS A 102 -3.00 -20.29 10.22
N LYS A 103 -1.78 -20.79 10.31
CA LYS A 103 -0.62 -20.18 9.68
C LYS A 103 -0.75 -20.34 8.16
N SER A 104 -0.60 -19.25 7.45
CA SER A 104 -0.56 -19.28 5.98
C SER A 104 0.78 -19.83 5.50
N ASP A 105 0.77 -20.49 4.35
CA ASP A 105 1.96 -20.88 3.58
C ASP A 105 1.61 -20.74 2.10
N VAL A 106 1.38 -19.50 1.69
CA VAL A 106 0.95 -19.16 0.33
C VAL A 106 1.78 -18.02 -0.22
N GLN A 107 1.80 -17.89 -1.53
CA GLN A 107 2.30 -16.69 -2.20
C GLN A 107 1.22 -15.62 -2.12
N ARG A 108 1.61 -14.43 -1.68
CA ARG A 108 0.74 -13.26 -1.62
C ARG A 108 1.17 -12.24 -2.64
N VAL A 109 0.23 -11.76 -3.43
CA VAL A 109 0.42 -10.58 -4.27
C VAL A 109 0.41 -9.34 -3.36
N CYS A 110 1.51 -8.60 -3.33
CA CYS A 110 1.67 -7.42 -2.50
C CYS A 110 1.14 -6.16 -3.17
N ASP A 111 1.19 -6.13 -4.50
CA ASP A 111 0.64 -5.09 -5.35
C ASP A 111 -0.15 -5.72 -6.49
N GLU A 112 -1.46 -5.79 -6.33
CA GLU A 112 -2.36 -6.41 -7.32
C GLU A 112 -2.44 -5.57 -8.59
N ASN A 113 -2.37 -4.25 -8.49
CA ASN A 113 -2.41 -3.37 -9.64
C ASN A 113 -1.18 -3.58 -10.54
N GLN A 114 0.01 -3.65 -9.94
CA GLN A 114 1.22 -3.99 -10.66
C GLN A 114 1.20 -5.43 -11.18
N TYR A 115 0.60 -6.36 -10.45
CA TYR A 115 0.53 -7.77 -10.83
C TYR A 115 -0.38 -8.02 -12.03
N TYR A 116 -1.62 -7.49 -11.97
CA TYR A 116 -2.61 -7.70 -13.02
C TYR A 116 -2.44 -6.74 -14.20
N MET A 117 -1.97 -5.52 -13.93
CA MET A 117 -1.87 -4.42 -14.92
C MET A 117 -0.46 -3.84 -14.97
N SER A 118 0.56 -4.67 -15.19
CA SER A 118 1.98 -4.26 -15.12
C SER A 118 2.37 -3.13 -16.07
N LYS A 119 1.64 -2.94 -17.18
CA LYS A 119 1.87 -1.84 -18.13
C LYS A 119 1.14 -0.56 -17.69
N HIS A 120 -0.06 -0.67 -17.14
CA HIS A 120 -0.95 0.43 -16.81
C HIS A 120 -1.50 0.29 -15.37
N PRO A 121 -0.63 0.31 -14.33
CA PRO A 121 -1.03 -0.06 -12.97
C PRO A 121 -2.01 0.91 -12.31
N MET A 122 -2.18 2.12 -12.87
CA MET A 122 -3.14 3.10 -12.34
C MET A 122 -4.50 3.04 -13.04
N GLU A 123 -4.63 2.30 -14.14
CA GLU A 123 -5.85 2.25 -14.93
C GLU A 123 -7.09 1.80 -14.14
N PRO A 124 -7.05 0.78 -13.27
CA PRO A 124 -8.20 0.39 -12.46
C PRO A 124 -8.75 1.52 -11.58
N MET A 125 -7.86 2.33 -11.01
CA MET A 125 -8.21 3.50 -10.20
C MET A 125 -9.01 4.53 -10.99
N PHE A 126 -8.50 4.93 -12.16
CA PHE A 126 -9.16 5.95 -12.98
C PHE A 126 -10.48 5.45 -13.59
N GLN A 127 -10.52 4.20 -14.06
CA GLN A 127 -11.77 3.59 -14.56
C GLN A 127 -12.84 3.55 -13.47
N ALA A 128 -12.45 3.20 -12.23
CA ALA A 128 -13.37 3.18 -11.10
C ALA A 128 -13.92 4.58 -10.79
N VAL A 129 -13.07 5.63 -10.79
CA VAL A 129 -13.55 7.01 -10.54
C VAL A 129 -14.50 7.47 -11.65
N LEU A 130 -14.18 7.21 -12.92
CA LEU A 130 -15.05 7.60 -14.04
C LEU A 130 -16.42 6.94 -14.00
N LEU A 131 -16.52 5.73 -13.45
CA LEU A 131 -17.79 5.02 -13.31
C LEU A 131 -18.55 5.41 -12.04
N CYS A 132 -17.84 5.63 -10.92
CA CYS A 132 -18.46 5.97 -9.63
C CYS A 132 -18.82 7.45 -9.53
N THR A 133 -18.00 8.33 -10.11
CA THR A 133 -18.14 9.80 -10.07
C THR A 133 -17.83 10.39 -11.43
N PRO A 134 -18.71 10.24 -12.43
CA PRO A 134 -18.46 10.62 -13.82
C PRO A 134 -18.04 12.09 -14.03
N GLU A 135 -18.53 12.99 -13.17
CA GLU A 135 -18.25 14.42 -13.23
C GLU A 135 -17.00 14.83 -12.42
N TYR A 136 -16.17 13.86 -11.97
CA TYR A 136 -14.99 14.18 -11.18
C TYR A 136 -13.95 14.96 -11.99
N ASP A 137 -13.54 16.11 -11.48
CA ASP A 137 -12.53 16.98 -12.10
C ASP A 137 -11.11 16.57 -11.68
N PHE A 138 -10.46 15.80 -12.54
CA PHE A 138 -9.08 15.37 -12.34
C PHE A 138 -8.06 16.52 -12.45
N SER A 139 -8.41 17.63 -13.12
CA SER A 139 -7.52 18.79 -13.25
C SER A 139 -7.30 19.53 -11.93
N SER A 140 -8.22 19.35 -10.98
CA SER A 140 -8.14 19.93 -9.64
C SER A 140 -7.17 19.19 -8.70
N VAL A 141 -6.58 18.07 -9.14
CA VAL A 141 -5.74 17.20 -8.29
C VAL A 141 -4.26 17.54 -8.47
N ASP A 142 -3.56 17.79 -7.36
CA ASP A 142 -2.11 18.05 -7.38
C ASP A 142 -1.27 16.78 -7.33
N LEU A 143 -1.76 15.75 -6.63
CA LEU A 143 -1.05 14.51 -6.37
C LEU A 143 -1.96 13.31 -6.50
N ILE A 144 -1.57 12.35 -7.33
CA ILE A 144 -2.23 11.06 -7.48
C ILE A 144 -1.27 9.98 -7.01
N THR A 145 -1.72 9.10 -6.10
CA THR A 145 -0.82 8.13 -5.50
C THR A 145 -1.53 6.93 -4.86
N ASP A 146 -0.72 6.01 -4.37
CA ASP A 146 -1.10 4.94 -3.46
C ASP A 146 -0.71 5.30 -2.02
N ARG A 147 -1.52 4.93 -1.04
CA ARG A 147 -1.26 5.15 0.40
C ARG A 147 0.15 4.71 0.84
N ILE A 148 0.66 3.62 0.27
CA ILE A 148 1.99 3.10 0.61
C ILE A 148 3.09 4.09 0.24
N ASN A 149 2.98 4.79 -0.88
CA ASN A 149 3.97 5.79 -1.28
C ASN A 149 4.01 6.96 -0.30
N LEU A 150 2.84 7.48 0.11
CA LEU A 150 2.78 8.55 1.12
C LEU A 150 3.40 8.11 2.44
N ARG A 151 3.14 6.89 2.87
CA ARG A 151 3.75 6.34 4.08
C ARG A 151 5.27 6.24 3.99
N LYS A 152 5.81 5.76 2.87
CA LYS A 152 7.25 5.68 2.62
C LYS A 152 7.91 7.06 2.72
N LEU A 153 7.30 8.07 2.08
CA LEU A 153 7.80 9.45 2.12
C LEU A 153 7.66 10.07 3.52
N PHE A 154 6.56 9.79 4.23
CA PHE A 154 6.34 10.25 5.59
C PHE A 154 7.35 9.63 6.57
N GLU A 155 7.59 8.32 6.50
CA GLU A 155 8.60 7.63 7.29
C GLU A 155 10.02 8.17 7.00
N PHE A 156 10.31 8.57 5.76
CA PHE A 156 11.57 9.24 5.41
C PHE A 156 11.69 10.60 6.09
N VAL A 157 10.67 11.43 6.02
CA VAL A 157 10.65 12.76 6.67
C VAL A 157 10.84 12.66 8.18
N GLU A 158 10.23 11.65 8.82
CA GLU A 158 10.39 11.38 10.24
C GLU A 158 11.76 10.76 10.62
N GLY A 159 12.51 10.28 9.63
CA GLY A 159 13.78 9.57 9.86
C GLY A 159 13.59 8.13 10.33
N ASN A 160 12.40 7.57 10.16
CA ASN A 160 12.03 6.22 10.56
C ASN A 160 12.19 5.20 9.43
N SER A 161 12.52 5.62 8.20
CA SER A 161 12.75 4.72 7.08
C SER A 161 13.94 3.80 7.34
N LYS A 162 13.70 2.51 7.33
CA LYS A 162 14.72 1.45 7.49
C LYS A 162 14.95 0.69 6.21
N ASP A 163 13.85 0.40 5.51
CA ASP A 163 13.87 -0.40 4.29
C ASP A 163 14.07 0.48 3.07
N SER A 164 14.85 -0.04 2.10
CA SER A 164 15.01 0.62 0.82
C SER A 164 13.69 0.65 0.06
N PHE A 165 13.43 1.75 -0.64
CA PHE A 165 12.25 1.86 -1.48
C PHE A 165 12.49 2.68 -2.74
N ARG A 166 11.66 2.42 -3.75
CA ARG A 166 11.58 3.19 -4.98
C ARG A 166 10.13 3.59 -5.23
N ILE A 167 9.95 4.82 -5.70
CA ILE A 167 8.67 5.34 -6.19
C ILE A 167 8.93 5.92 -7.57
N ASP A 168 8.30 5.36 -8.59
CA ASP A 168 8.35 5.90 -9.93
C ASP A 168 7.41 7.10 -10.04
N ILE A 169 7.78 8.09 -10.85
CA ILE A 169 7.06 9.37 -10.92
C ILE A 169 6.82 9.76 -12.36
N GLN A 170 5.59 10.18 -12.62
CA GLN A 170 5.20 10.85 -13.84
C GLN A 170 4.53 12.18 -13.50
N MET A 171 4.76 13.20 -14.28
CA MET A 171 4.02 14.46 -14.22
C MET A 171 3.22 14.62 -15.50
N ASN A 172 1.94 14.97 -15.37
CA ASN A 172 1.09 15.24 -16.53
C ASN A 172 1.20 16.70 -16.98
N GLU A 173 0.50 17.05 -18.07
CA GLU A 173 0.52 18.40 -18.65
C GLU A 173 -0.16 19.44 -17.75
N ASN A 174 -1.04 19.03 -16.84
CA ASN A 174 -1.70 19.89 -15.86
C ASN A 174 -0.91 20.02 -14.54
N ASP A 175 0.38 19.64 -14.55
CA ASP A 175 1.24 19.67 -13.37
C ASP A 175 0.82 18.74 -12.22
N THR A 176 -0.05 17.77 -12.46
CA THR A 176 -0.38 16.74 -11.47
C THR A 176 0.78 15.76 -11.35
N LEU A 177 1.26 15.57 -10.15
CA LEU A 177 2.30 14.57 -9.84
C LEU A 177 1.65 13.20 -9.62
N ILE A 178 2.11 12.20 -10.35
CA ILE A 178 1.62 10.82 -10.22
C ILE A 178 2.75 9.97 -9.64
N LEU A 179 2.55 9.48 -8.41
CA LEU A 179 3.49 8.59 -7.74
C LEU A 179 3.05 7.15 -7.92
N ILE A 180 3.88 6.37 -8.59
CA ILE A 180 3.59 4.99 -8.96
C ILE A 180 4.35 4.08 -8.01
N ARG A 181 3.63 3.17 -7.37
CA ARG A 181 4.24 2.16 -6.52
C ARG A 181 5.17 1.28 -7.36
N ASN A 182 6.38 1.04 -6.82
CA ASN A 182 7.36 0.14 -7.43
C ASN A 182 7.99 -0.70 -6.31
N ASP A 183 7.63 -1.97 -6.24
CA ASP A 183 8.16 -2.92 -5.27
C ASP A 183 9.13 -3.89 -5.97
N GLU A 184 10.20 -4.30 -5.27
CA GLU A 184 11.18 -5.26 -5.76
C GLU A 184 10.52 -6.59 -6.19
N ASN A 185 9.61 -7.05 -5.34
CA ASN A 185 8.87 -8.29 -5.54
C ASN A 185 7.37 -8.03 -5.41
N VAL A 186 6.65 -8.24 -6.48
CA VAL A 186 5.17 -8.12 -6.49
C VAL A 186 4.52 -9.29 -5.76
N ILE A 187 5.21 -10.44 -5.71
CA ILE A 187 4.74 -11.65 -5.03
C ILE A 187 5.72 -12.01 -3.92
N LEU A 188 5.23 -12.15 -2.70
CA LEU A 188 6.02 -12.53 -1.53
C LEU A 188 5.41 -13.73 -0.81
N PRO A 189 6.26 -14.59 -0.22
CA PRO A 189 5.75 -15.66 0.65
C PRO A 189 5.08 -15.07 1.88
N CYS A 190 3.84 -15.47 2.13
CA CYS A 190 3.11 -15.11 3.35
C CYS A 190 3.10 -16.31 4.30
N ARG A 191 3.82 -16.18 5.42
CA ARG A 191 3.99 -17.24 6.43
C ARG A 191 3.52 -16.80 7.80
N ASP A 192 2.51 -15.94 7.86
CA ASP A 192 1.93 -15.40 9.08
C ASP A 192 0.46 -15.82 9.26
N TYR A 193 -0.20 -15.20 10.21
CA TYR A 193 -1.59 -15.50 10.57
C TYR A 193 -2.58 -14.43 10.06
N SER A 194 -2.11 -13.42 9.33
CA SER A 194 -2.92 -12.26 8.93
C SER A 194 -4.05 -12.64 7.97
N ILE A 195 -3.82 -13.53 7.02
CA ILE A 195 -4.83 -13.97 6.05
C ILE A 195 -5.96 -14.70 6.77
N ASP A 196 -5.65 -15.67 7.63
CA ASP A 196 -6.67 -16.42 8.35
C ASP A 196 -7.41 -15.54 9.38
N PHE A 197 -6.72 -14.56 9.97
CA PHE A 197 -7.34 -13.55 10.84
C PHE A 197 -8.39 -12.75 10.06
N LYS A 198 -8.04 -12.17 8.93
CA LYS A 198 -8.97 -11.42 8.08
C LYS A 198 -10.15 -12.31 7.65
N THR A 199 -9.88 -13.49 7.14
CA THR A 199 -10.93 -14.44 6.69
C THR A 199 -11.89 -14.83 7.80
N LYS A 200 -11.40 -15.06 9.01
CA LYS A 200 -12.24 -15.48 10.14
C LYS A 200 -13.13 -14.40 10.70
N PHE A 201 -12.66 -13.16 10.66
CA PHE A 201 -13.35 -12.03 11.27
C PHE A 201 -14.10 -11.15 10.27
N THR A 202 -14.14 -11.54 8.98
CA THR A 202 -14.96 -10.87 7.98
C THR A 202 -15.96 -11.81 7.35
N GLU A 203 -17.05 -11.24 6.83
CA GLU A 203 -17.99 -11.86 5.90
C GLU A 203 -17.74 -11.26 4.51
N ASN A 204 -17.78 -12.10 3.48
CA ASN A 204 -17.61 -11.62 2.11
C ASN A 204 -18.79 -10.75 1.69
N GLY A 205 -18.50 -9.57 1.14
CA GLY A 205 -19.52 -8.72 0.52
C GLY A 205 -20.06 -9.35 -0.78
N SER A 206 -19.19 -10.03 -1.54
CA SER A 206 -19.57 -10.79 -2.72
C SER A 206 -18.65 -12.00 -2.88
N PRO A 207 -19.19 -13.16 -3.31
CA PRO A 207 -18.36 -14.36 -3.56
C PRO A 207 -17.40 -14.21 -4.73
N GLU A 208 -17.67 -13.32 -5.69
CA GLU A 208 -16.84 -13.08 -6.87
C GLU A 208 -15.78 -12.00 -6.61
N ALA A 209 -15.98 -11.17 -5.59
CA ALA A 209 -15.07 -10.11 -5.24
C ALA A 209 -13.83 -10.63 -4.49
N GLY A 210 -12.67 -10.21 -4.93
CA GLY A 210 -11.40 -10.37 -4.24
C GLY A 210 -11.13 -9.18 -3.30
N SER A 211 -9.91 -8.64 -3.35
CA SER A 211 -9.53 -7.46 -2.56
C SER A 211 -10.34 -6.24 -2.97
N CYS A 212 -10.78 -5.47 -1.97
CA CYS A 212 -11.47 -4.21 -2.19
C CYS A 212 -10.47 -3.05 -2.14
N TRP A 213 -10.53 -2.19 -3.15
CA TRP A 213 -9.76 -0.96 -3.25
C TRP A 213 -10.71 0.22 -3.19
N ASN A 214 -10.39 1.20 -2.37
CA ASN A 214 -11.12 2.46 -2.33
C ASN A 214 -10.24 3.61 -2.79
N ILE A 215 -10.87 4.62 -3.39
CA ILE A 215 -10.22 5.82 -3.89
C ILE A 215 -10.83 7.01 -3.17
N VAL A 216 -9.97 7.77 -2.51
CA VAL A 216 -10.36 8.96 -1.76
C VAL A 216 -9.66 10.19 -2.31
N THR A 217 -10.31 11.34 -2.19
CA THR A 217 -9.66 12.65 -2.32
C THR A 217 -9.67 13.36 -0.98
N TYR A 218 -8.62 14.12 -0.70
CA TYR A 218 -8.49 14.90 0.53
C TYR A 218 -7.45 16.00 0.38
N MET A 219 -7.37 16.89 1.36
CA MET A 219 -6.32 17.89 1.47
C MET A 219 -5.19 17.38 2.38
N LEU A 220 -3.96 17.42 1.87
CA LEU A 220 -2.74 17.25 2.64
C LEU A 220 -2.04 18.62 2.71
N GLY A 221 -2.32 19.37 3.76
CA GLY A 221 -1.98 20.79 3.80
C GLY A 221 -2.63 21.54 2.63
N SER A 222 -1.81 22.13 1.75
CA SER A 222 -2.27 22.82 0.52
C SER A 222 -2.34 21.93 -0.72
N ILE A 223 -2.05 20.63 -0.61
CA ILE A 223 -1.97 19.69 -1.73
C ILE A 223 -3.28 18.90 -1.80
N ARG A 224 -3.99 18.98 -2.93
CA ARG A 224 -5.15 18.10 -3.17
C ARG A 224 -4.66 16.75 -3.65
N VAL A 225 -4.93 15.73 -2.85
CA VAL A 225 -4.50 14.35 -3.07
C VAL A 225 -5.66 13.50 -3.56
N MET A 226 -5.42 12.68 -4.59
CA MET A 226 -6.22 11.52 -4.94
C MET A 226 -5.42 10.27 -4.59
N CYS A 227 -5.92 9.47 -3.65
CA CYS A 227 -5.20 8.34 -3.07
C CYS A 227 -6.01 7.06 -3.15
N GLN A 228 -5.39 5.96 -3.56
CA GLN A 228 -5.99 4.63 -3.48
C GLN A 228 -5.36 3.79 -2.40
N ALA A 229 -6.15 2.89 -1.82
CA ALA A 229 -5.65 1.85 -0.93
C ALA A 229 -6.56 0.63 -0.92
N GLN A 230 -5.97 -0.52 -0.68
CA GLN A 230 -6.71 -1.71 -0.30
C GLN A 230 -7.31 -1.52 1.09
N VAL A 231 -8.57 -1.87 1.25
CA VAL A 231 -9.32 -1.82 2.53
C VAL A 231 -9.75 -3.22 2.94
N ASP A 232 -9.77 -3.47 4.25
CA ASP A 232 -10.04 -4.82 4.76
C ASP A 232 -11.53 -5.11 4.86
N CYS A 233 -12.29 -4.22 5.53
CA CYS A 233 -13.72 -4.37 5.70
C CYS A 233 -14.38 -3.07 6.20
N VAL A 234 -15.70 -3.09 6.30
CA VAL A 234 -16.55 -2.04 6.87
C VAL A 234 -17.52 -2.62 7.90
N GLU A 235 -18.19 -1.77 8.68
CA GLU A 235 -19.30 -2.19 9.54
C GLU A 235 -20.55 -2.54 8.70
N LYS A 236 -21.25 -3.61 9.04
CA LYS A 236 -22.42 -4.09 8.28
C LYS A 236 -23.53 -3.04 8.17
N ASN A 237 -23.71 -2.24 9.20
CA ASN A 237 -24.75 -1.20 9.26
C ASN A 237 -24.38 0.07 8.49
N SER A 238 -23.14 0.21 8.04
CA SER A 238 -22.68 1.36 7.26
C SER A 238 -22.88 1.16 5.74
N CYS A 239 -23.26 -0.05 5.31
CA CYS A 239 -23.49 -0.37 3.91
C CYS A 239 -24.88 -0.97 3.72
N SER A 240 -25.80 -0.21 3.14
CA SER A 240 -27.14 -0.70 2.77
C SER A 240 -27.17 -1.45 1.43
N VAL A 241 -26.01 -1.86 0.91
CA VAL A 241 -25.96 -2.72 -0.26
C VAL A 241 -26.44 -4.12 0.16
N HIS A 242 -27.71 -4.40 -0.08
CA HIS A 242 -28.25 -5.75 0.05
C HIS A 242 -27.51 -6.63 -0.95
N ALA A 243 -26.69 -7.57 -0.46
CA ALA A 243 -26.01 -8.59 -1.28
C ALA A 243 -27.00 -9.44 -2.12
N GLU A 244 -28.29 -9.32 -1.83
CA GLU A 244 -29.39 -10.00 -2.54
C GLU A 244 -29.67 -9.43 -3.92
N LEU A 245 -29.19 -8.23 -4.25
CA LEU A 245 -29.44 -7.55 -5.54
C LEU A 245 -28.38 -7.80 -6.61
N LEU A 246 -27.33 -8.56 -6.30
CA LEU A 246 -26.33 -8.86 -7.31
C LEU A 246 -26.86 -9.86 -8.32
N PRO A 247 -27.01 -9.51 -9.60
CA PRO A 247 -27.45 -10.43 -10.63
C PRO A 247 -26.54 -11.66 -10.70
N LYS A 248 -27.11 -12.86 -10.79
CA LYS A 248 -26.38 -14.14 -10.77
C LYS A 248 -25.38 -14.32 -11.92
N LYS A 249 -25.46 -13.51 -12.95
CA LYS A 249 -24.48 -13.40 -14.05
C LYS A 249 -24.37 -11.94 -14.43
N LYS A 250 -23.22 -11.36 -14.23
CA LYS A 250 -22.94 -9.97 -14.64
C LYS A 250 -22.25 -10.00 -15.99
N GLU A 251 -22.88 -9.33 -16.97
CA GLU A 251 -22.20 -9.06 -18.23
C GLU A 251 -21.16 -7.94 -18.03
N PRO A 252 -20.06 -7.96 -18.79
CA PRO A 252 -19.11 -6.85 -18.76
C PRO A 252 -19.79 -5.55 -19.20
N ILE A 253 -19.67 -4.48 -18.41
CA ILE A 253 -20.16 -3.14 -18.77
C ILE A 253 -19.21 -2.44 -19.78
N ALA A 254 -17.92 -2.75 -19.69
CA ALA A 254 -16.93 -2.22 -20.61
C ALA A 254 -15.73 -3.16 -20.73
N PHE A 255 -15.08 -3.07 -21.86
CA PHE A 255 -13.82 -3.73 -22.15
C PHE A 255 -12.90 -2.74 -22.84
N ASP A 256 -11.73 -2.50 -22.29
CA ASP A 256 -10.70 -1.70 -22.95
C ASP A 256 -9.77 -2.62 -23.73
N GLU A 257 -9.86 -2.59 -25.06
CA GLU A 257 -9.05 -3.44 -25.93
C GLU A 257 -7.53 -3.18 -25.76
N SER A 258 -7.16 -1.95 -25.42
CA SER A 258 -5.75 -1.55 -25.31
C SER A 258 -5.10 -2.04 -24.03
N SER A 259 -5.83 -2.05 -22.91
CA SER A 259 -5.38 -2.54 -21.61
C SER A 259 -5.82 -3.98 -21.32
N LYS A 260 -6.78 -4.51 -22.06
CA LYS A 260 -7.49 -5.78 -21.83
C LYS A 260 -8.28 -5.82 -20.51
N LEU A 261 -8.46 -4.67 -19.84
CA LEU A 261 -9.17 -4.59 -18.58
C LEU A 261 -10.67 -4.77 -18.82
N MET A 262 -11.27 -5.74 -18.13
CA MET A 262 -12.70 -5.99 -18.14
C MET A 262 -13.35 -5.39 -16.90
N LEU A 263 -14.45 -4.67 -17.10
CA LEU A 263 -15.21 -3.99 -16.06
C LEU A 263 -16.56 -4.71 -15.87
N ILE A 264 -16.87 -5.08 -14.64
CA ILE A 264 -18.13 -5.71 -14.24
C ILE A 264 -18.84 -4.76 -13.26
N GLU A 265 -20.16 -4.61 -13.41
CA GLU A 265 -20.97 -3.79 -12.52
C GLU A 265 -21.04 -4.38 -11.10
N GLY A 266 -20.74 -3.57 -10.09
CA GLY A 266 -20.77 -3.92 -8.67
C GLY A 266 -22.05 -3.56 -7.94
N GLY A 267 -22.89 -2.67 -8.52
CA GLY A 267 -24.06 -2.09 -7.90
C GLY A 267 -24.00 -0.57 -7.90
N ASP A 268 -24.74 0.08 -7.01
CA ASP A 268 -24.73 1.55 -6.89
C ASP A 268 -23.59 2.03 -6.00
N PHE A 269 -22.92 3.09 -6.42
CA PHE A 269 -21.93 3.78 -5.62
C PHE A 269 -22.58 4.85 -4.74
N ASP A 270 -22.34 4.76 -3.44
CA ASP A 270 -22.78 5.76 -2.47
C ASP A 270 -21.57 6.18 -1.63
N ASN A 271 -21.05 7.39 -1.89
CA ASN A 271 -19.85 7.92 -1.22
C ASN A 271 -19.97 8.02 0.30
N GLN A 272 -21.19 8.18 0.86
CA GLN A 272 -21.38 8.21 2.30
C GLN A 272 -21.21 6.84 2.98
N LYS A 273 -21.36 5.76 2.23
CA LYS A 273 -21.25 4.39 2.76
C LYS A 273 -19.83 3.91 2.92
N TYR A 274 -18.86 4.55 2.25
CA TYR A 274 -17.45 4.14 2.27
C TYR A 274 -16.60 4.88 3.30
N GLU A 275 -17.22 5.60 4.27
CA GLU A 275 -16.48 6.39 5.25
C GLU A 275 -16.01 5.61 6.50
N LYS A 276 -16.48 4.38 6.70
CA LYS A 276 -16.24 3.61 7.94
C LYS A 276 -15.40 2.35 7.70
N PHE A 277 -14.23 2.53 7.12
CA PHE A 277 -13.30 1.42 6.96
C PHE A 277 -12.73 0.97 8.29
N ILE A 278 -12.50 -0.34 8.39
CA ILE A 278 -11.88 -1.01 9.52
C ILE A 278 -10.62 -1.71 9.03
N GLU A 279 -9.50 -1.43 9.68
CA GLU A 279 -8.24 -2.14 9.46
C GLU A 279 -8.18 -3.36 10.36
N LEU A 280 -7.85 -4.51 9.79
CA LEU A 280 -7.68 -5.77 10.50
C LEU A 280 -6.21 -6.15 10.54
N THR A 281 -5.65 -6.32 11.71
CA THR A 281 -4.25 -6.71 11.86
C THR A 281 -4.06 -7.66 13.02
N THR A 282 -2.99 -8.45 12.98
CA THR A 282 -2.61 -9.36 14.07
C THR A 282 -1.11 -9.34 14.29
N LYS A 283 -0.68 -9.50 15.53
CA LYS A 283 0.74 -9.58 15.91
C LYS A 283 0.96 -10.69 16.94
N GLY A 284 2.08 -11.37 16.83
CA GLY A 284 2.51 -12.34 17.81
C GLY A 284 2.94 -11.68 19.13
N ILE A 285 2.55 -12.28 20.24
CA ILE A 285 3.04 -11.95 21.58
C ILE A 285 4.35 -12.72 21.78
N TYR A 286 5.39 -12.02 22.19
CA TYR A 286 6.66 -12.64 22.57
C TYR A 286 6.93 -12.39 24.06
N MET A 287 7.12 -13.45 24.83
CA MET A 287 7.38 -13.39 26.28
C MET A 287 6.42 -12.46 27.06
N ASN A 288 5.12 -12.54 26.75
CA ASN A 288 4.08 -11.66 27.31
C ASN A 288 4.27 -10.17 27.00
N ASN A 289 5.12 -9.82 26.05
CA ASN A 289 5.29 -8.45 25.59
C ASN A 289 4.27 -8.11 24.48
N TYR A 290 3.40 -7.16 24.77
CA TYR A 290 2.36 -6.60 23.88
C TYR A 290 2.85 -5.31 23.20
N GLU A 291 3.98 -5.37 22.52
CA GLU A 291 4.53 -4.22 21.84
C GLU A 291 3.67 -3.83 20.62
N PHE A 292 3.06 -2.64 20.70
CA PHE A 292 2.19 -2.13 19.64
C PHE A 292 3.01 -1.66 18.41
N PRO A 293 2.60 -2.01 17.17
CA PRO A 293 3.33 -1.62 15.96
C PRO A 293 3.08 -0.16 15.60
N THR A 294 4.10 0.69 15.81
CA THR A 294 4.01 2.15 15.60
C THR A 294 3.73 2.56 14.15
N ASN A 295 4.09 1.74 13.18
CA ASN A 295 3.85 2.00 11.75
C ASN A 295 2.35 1.91 11.35
N LYS A 296 1.48 1.41 12.23
CA LYS A 296 0.04 1.35 11.97
C LYS A 296 -0.62 2.73 12.00
N TRP A 297 -0.08 3.66 12.76
CA TRP A 297 -0.63 5.00 12.87
C TRP A 297 -0.74 5.71 11.50
N SER A 298 0.36 5.81 10.75
CA SER A 298 0.37 6.44 9.42
C SER A 298 -0.49 5.70 8.40
N HIS A 299 -0.66 4.38 8.58
CA HIS A 299 -1.53 3.56 7.76
C HIS A 299 -3.01 3.97 7.92
N LEU A 300 -3.44 4.26 9.13
CA LEU A 300 -4.80 4.74 9.42
C LEU A 300 -5.00 6.19 8.97
N LEU A 301 -4.04 7.08 9.29
CA LEU A 301 -4.09 8.51 9.02
C LEU A 301 -4.35 8.81 7.54
N PHE A 302 -3.52 8.31 6.64
CA PHE A 302 -3.59 8.64 5.20
C PHE A 302 -4.82 8.07 4.48
N PHE A 303 -5.71 7.41 5.20
CA PHE A 303 -6.92 6.85 4.61
C PHE A 303 -8.16 7.03 5.49
N ASN A 304 -8.08 7.90 6.51
CA ASN A 304 -9.15 8.20 7.45
C ASN A 304 -9.80 6.96 8.06
N ILE A 305 -8.98 5.98 8.44
CA ILE A 305 -9.48 4.76 9.08
C ILE A 305 -9.56 4.99 10.58
N ASN A 306 -10.78 5.12 11.09
CA ASN A 306 -11.02 5.48 12.49
C ASN A 306 -11.01 4.29 13.45
N ILE A 307 -11.07 3.06 12.91
CA ILE A 307 -11.18 1.85 13.74
C ILE A 307 -10.18 0.81 13.22
N MET A 308 -9.46 0.21 14.16
CA MET A 308 -8.64 -0.96 13.93
C MET A 308 -9.09 -2.12 14.83
N VAL A 309 -9.25 -3.31 14.25
CA VAL A 309 -9.41 -4.56 15.02
C VAL A 309 -8.06 -5.27 15.08
N PHE A 310 -7.53 -5.38 16.29
CA PHE A 310 -6.20 -5.88 16.54
C PHE A 310 -6.24 -7.21 17.29
N GLY A 311 -5.66 -8.26 16.69
CA GLY A 311 -5.58 -9.60 17.28
C GLY A 311 -4.19 -9.90 17.85
N TRP A 312 -4.10 -10.14 19.14
CA TRP A 312 -2.88 -10.62 19.80
C TRP A 312 -2.87 -12.14 19.86
N HIS A 313 -1.82 -12.78 19.36
CA HIS A 313 -1.74 -14.23 19.34
C HIS A 313 -0.40 -14.76 19.86
N GLU A 314 -0.45 -15.93 20.48
CA GLU A 314 0.71 -16.75 20.77
C GLU A 314 0.70 -17.96 19.86
N ARG A 315 1.67 -18.04 18.92
CA ARG A 315 1.77 -19.13 17.93
C ARG A 315 0.45 -19.46 17.21
N GLY A 316 -0.32 -18.41 16.90
CA GLY A 316 -1.61 -18.51 16.22
C GLY A 316 -2.83 -18.68 17.14
N VAL A 317 -2.66 -18.88 18.44
CA VAL A 317 -3.78 -18.89 19.39
C VAL A 317 -4.06 -17.47 19.82
N LEU A 318 -5.19 -16.90 19.40
CA LEU A 318 -5.61 -15.56 19.80
C LEU A 318 -5.83 -15.51 21.32
N LYS A 319 -5.15 -14.58 21.97
CA LYS A 319 -5.25 -14.30 23.41
C LYS A 319 -6.17 -13.12 23.71
N LYS A 320 -6.17 -12.14 22.81
CA LYS A 320 -6.95 -10.92 22.95
C LYS A 320 -7.30 -10.38 21.58
N ILE A 321 -8.52 -9.82 21.44
CA ILE A 321 -8.95 -9.04 20.30
C ILE A 321 -9.41 -7.69 20.84
N GLU A 322 -8.93 -6.62 20.25
CA GLU A 322 -9.26 -5.25 20.63
C GLU A 322 -9.84 -4.51 19.42
N LYS A 323 -10.92 -3.78 19.63
CA LYS A 323 -11.40 -2.77 18.69
C LYS A 323 -10.88 -1.43 19.21
N ILE A 324 -9.98 -0.81 18.47
CA ILE A 324 -9.16 0.33 18.91
C ILE A 324 -9.48 1.51 18.01
N SER A 325 -9.75 2.69 18.58
CA SER A 325 -9.96 3.92 17.81
C SER A 325 -8.64 4.50 17.31
N PHE A 326 -8.70 5.41 16.34
CA PHE A 326 -7.51 6.11 15.83
C PHE A 326 -6.81 6.91 16.96
N GLU A 327 -7.57 7.52 17.86
CA GLU A 327 -7.07 8.27 19.02
C GLU A 327 -6.27 7.33 19.94
N GLU A 328 -6.83 6.17 20.28
CA GLU A 328 -6.12 5.17 21.10
C GLU A 328 -4.85 4.64 20.39
N VAL A 329 -4.88 4.49 19.05
CA VAL A 329 -3.69 4.14 18.27
C VAL A 329 -2.64 5.23 18.37
N SER A 330 -3.05 6.51 18.28
CA SER A 330 -2.17 7.68 18.42
C SER A 330 -1.50 7.71 19.79
N GLU A 331 -2.26 7.49 20.85
CA GLU A 331 -1.75 7.40 22.21
C GLU A 331 -0.73 6.26 22.40
N ARG A 332 -1.07 5.06 21.93
CA ARG A 332 -0.18 3.87 22.00
C ARG A 332 1.09 4.05 21.18
N CYS A 333 1.04 4.84 20.12
CA CYS A 333 2.21 5.19 19.31
C CYS A 333 2.96 6.43 19.84
N ASN A 334 2.52 7.01 20.96
CA ASN A 334 3.06 8.25 21.54
C ASN A 334 3.13 9.39 20.51
N ARG A 335 2.03 9.57 19.73
CA ARG A 335 1.93 10.57 18.68
C ARG A 335 1.27 11.83 19.25
N LYS A 336 2.06 12.89 19.40
CA LYS A 336 1.52 14.22 19.75
C LYS A 336 1.10 14.95 18.50
N GLU A 337 -0.02 15.63 18.57
CA GLU A 337 -0.62 16.31 17.42
C GLU A 337 0.34 17.32 16.79
N GLU A 338 0.96 18.15 17.59
CA GLU A 338 1.93 19.15 17.10
C GLU A 338 3.13 18.54 16.37
N GLU A 339 3.65 17.40 16.87
CA GLU A 339 4.81 16.72 16.27
C GLU A 339 4.46 16.12 14.91
N TYR A 340 3.30 15.45 14.79
CA TYR A 340 2.95 14.87 13.50
C TYR A 340 2.44 15.91 12.49
N GLN A 341 1.84 17.02 12.93
CA GLN A 341 1.50 18.12 12.04
C GLN A 341 2.76 18.75 11.42
N GLN A 342 3.83 18.90 12.18
CA GLN A 342 5.14 19.31 11.63
C GLN A 342 5.67 18.30 10.62
N SER A 343 5.58 17.01 10.92
CA SER A 343 6.01 15.96 9.99
C SER A 343 5.17 15.94 8.70
N LEU A 344 3.86 16.18 8.79
CA LEU A 344 2.99 16.34 7.61
C LEU A 344 3.34 17.60 6.81
N GLY A 345 3.65 18.72 7.48
CA GLY A 345 4.12 19.94 6.83
C GLY A 345 5.41 19.72 6.04
N LYS A 346 6.37 19.00 6.64
CA LYS A 346 7.60 18.60 5.93
C LYS A 346 7.33 17.65 4.77
N LEU A 347 6.37 16.73 4.89
CA LEU A 347 5.95 15.89 3.77
C LEU A 347 5.40 16.73 2.61
N CYS A 348 4.57 17.74 2.91
CA CYS A 348 4.07 18.68 1.91
C CYS A 348 5.23 19.41 1.22
N SER A 349 6.19 19.93 1.99
CA SER A 349 7.38 20.61 1.45
C SER A 349 8.20 19.68 0.57
N LEU A 350 8.43 18.43 0.97
CA LEU A 350 9.14 17.43 0.16
C LEU A 350 8.43 17.18 -1.17
N ILE A 351 7.11 16.99 -1.17
CA ILE A 351 6.33 16.76 -2.39
C ILE A 351 6.43 17.96 -3.32
N LYS A 352 6.33 19.19 -2.80
CA LYS A 352 6.52 20.44 -3.57
C LYS A 352 7.94 20.53 -4.15
N MET A 353 8.96 20.24 -3.36
CA MET A 353 10.35 20.25 -3.82
C MET A 353 10.58 19.24 -4.95
N ILE A 354 10.02 18.03 -4.85
CA ILE A 354 10.07 17.02 -5.93
C ILE A 354 9.41 17.58 -7.19
N LYS A 355 8.19 18.13 -7.08
CA LYS A 355 7.43 18.72 -8.21
C LYS A 355 8.22 19.84 -8.90
N GLU A 356 8.81 20.75 -8.13
CA GLU A 356 9.60 21.87 -8.66
C GLU A 356 10.89 21.41 -9.36
N LYS A 357 11.59 20.42 -8.79
CA LYS A 357 12.79 19.85 -9.43
C LYS A 357 12.46 19.17 -10.75
N ILE A 358 11.34 18.46 -10.83
CA ILE A 358 10.87 17.85 -12.08
C ILE A 358 10.51 18.92 -13.10
N LYS A 359 9.80 19.98 -12.71
CA LYS A 359 9.45 21.10 -13.61
C LYS A 359 10.67 21.84 -14.16
N SER A 360 11.71 21.97 -13.35
CA SER A 360 12.96 22.63 -13.77
C SER A 360 13.85 21.76 -14.67
N CYS A 361 13.55 20.47 -14.80
CA CYS A 361 14.29 19.55 -15.65
C CYS A 361 13.92 19.73 -17.12
N ALA A 362 14.92 19.87 -18.00
CA ALA A 362 14.70 19.99 -19.44
C ALA A 362 13.97 18.79 -20.06
N GLU A 363 14.06 17.63 -19.42
CA GLU A 363 13.43 16.36 -19.83
C GLU A 363 12.11 16.09 -19.08
N HIS A 364 11.30 17.12 -18.78
CA HIS A 364 10.05 16.97 -18.02
C HIS A 364 9.01 16.01 -18.64
N LYS A 365 9.20 15.59 -19.88
CA LYS A 365 8.41 14.51 -20.54
C LYS A 365 8.95 13.10 -20.26
N SER A 366 10.11 12.98 -19.59
CA SER A 366 10.68 11.69 -19.18
C SER A 366 10.00 11.16 -17.93
N GLY A 367 10.17 9.87 -17.66
CA GLY A 367 9.85 9.29 -16.36
C GLY A 367 10.90 9.69 -15.32
N PHE A 368 10.51 9.75 -14.07
CA PHE A 368 11.37 10.04 -12.94
C PHE A 368 11.23 8.95 -11.88
N ALA A 369 12.19 8.88 -10.96
CA ALA A 369 12.05 8.05 -9.78
C ALA A 369 12.71 8.71 -8.57
N VAL A 370 12.09 8.53 -7.40
CA VAL A 370 12.74 8.77 -6.11
C VAL A 370 13.11 7.44 -5.47
N VAL A 371 14.31 7.38 -4.93
CA VAL A 371 14.86 6.19 -4.29
C VAL A 371 15.45 6.55 -2.93
N PHE A 372 15.11 5.74 -1.95
CA PHE A 372 15.77 5.69 -0.66
C PHE A 372 16.51 4.35 -0.55
N ASP A 373 17.83 4.40 -0.38
CA ASP A 373 18.63 3.22 -0.08
C ASP A 373 18.89 3.13 1.42
N GLY A 374 18.12 2.26 2.09
CA GLY A 374 18.25 2.02 3.53
C GLY A 374 19.63 1.50 3.97
N ASN A 375 20.45 1.01 3.03
CA ASN A 375 21.81 0.55 3.29
C ASN A 375 22.87 1.66 3.08
N ASN A 376 22.44 2.83 2.57
CA ASN A 376 23.35 3.97 2.37
C ASN A 376 23.49 4.74 3.67
N ASP A 377 24.73 5.11 4.03
CA ASP A 377 25.04 5.87 5.24
C ASP A 377 24.44 7.30 5.21
N LYS A 378 24.34 7.89 4.03
CA LYS A 378 23.81 9.26 3.87
C LYS A 378 22.32 9.40 4.15
N LYS A 379 21.54 8.30 4.10
CA LYS A 379 20.09 8.32 4.34
C LYS A 379 19.36 9.45 3.59
N SER A 380 19.76 9.74 2.35
CA SER A 380 19.12 10.72 1.48
C SER A 380 18.11 10.07 0.52
N LEU A 381 17.17 10.87 0.02
CA LEU A 381 16.24 10.48 -1.02
C LEU A 381 16.76 11.01 -2.37
N GLU A 382 17.11 10.12 -3.29
CA GLU A 382 17.64 10.47 -4.60
C GLU A 382 16.53 10.64 -5.62
N LEU A 383 16.47 11.75 -6.36
CA LEU A 383 15.61 11.97 -7.51
C LEU A 383 16.45 11.87 -8.78
N PHE A 384 16.02 11.03 -9.73
CA PHE A 384 16.71 10.88 -11.01
C PHE A 384 15.73 10.66 -12.17
N THR A 385 16.21 10.94 -13.41
CA THR A 385 15.50 10.59 -14.63
C THR A 385 15.69 9.12 -14.95
N VAL A 386 14.67 8.52 -15.59
CA VAL A 386 14.73 7.14 -16.05
C VAL A 386 14.64 7.06 -17.58
N CYS A 387 15.27 6.04 -18.15
CA CYS A 387 15.30 5.84 -19.61
C CYS A 387 13.95 5.46 -20.23
N LYS A 388 12.92 5.26 -19.42
CA LYS A 388 11.62 4.78 -19.86
C LYS A 388 10.52 5.70 -19.33
N ASN A 389 9.64 6.16 -20.21
CA ASN A 389 8.39 6.76 -19.79
C ASN A 389 7.47 5.70 -19.17
N PHE A 390 6.76 6.08 -18.13
CA PHE A 390 5.76 5.21 -17.53
C PHE A 390 4.42 5.43 -18.24
N ASP A 391 3.92 4.40 -18.92
CA ASP A 391 2.57 4.42 -19.50
C ASP A 391 1.59 3.97 -18.42
N VAL A 392 1.35 4.84 -17.42
CA VAL A 392 0.50 4.50 -16.26
C VAL A 392 -0.97 4.30 -16.63
N LEU A 393 -1.39 4.87 -17.76
CA LEU A 393 -2.72 4.78 -18.34
C LEU A 393 -2.59 4.51 -19.84
N THR A 394 -3.61 3.86 -20.40
CA THR A 394 -3.74 3.77 -21.86
C THR A 394 -3.94 5.17 -22.48
N PRO A 395 -3.52 5.38 -23.74
CA PRO A 395 -3.70 6.66 -24.41
C PRO A 395 -5.15 7.13 -24.44
N ALA A 396 -6.10 6.20 -24.63
CA ALA A 396 -7.52 6.50 -24.67
C ALA A 396 -8.03 7.01 -23.31
N LEU A 397 -7.62 6.38 -22.22
CA LEU A 397 -7.99 6.80 -20.87
C LEU A 397 -7.31 8.12 -20.48
N LYS A 398 -6.03 8.29 -20.85
CA LYS A 398 -5.29 9.53 -20.62
C LYS A 398 -6.00 10.74 -21.23
N MET A 399 -6.50 10.62 -22.47
CA MET A 399 -7.26 11.69 -23.13
C MET A 399 -8.61 12.00 -22.47
N LYS A 400 -9.24 11.05 -21.78
CA LYS A 400 -10.49 11.27 -21.04
C LYS A 400 -10.26 12.00 -19.71
N VAL A 401 -9.15 11.69 -19.06
CA VAL A 401 -8.85 12.10 -17.67
C VAL A 401 -8.13 13.44 -17.61
N PHE A 402 -7.19 13.68 -18.53
CA PHE A 402 -6.33 14.86 -18.54
C PHE A 402 -6.57 15.73 -19.79
N LYS A 403 -7.82 16.07 -20.02
CA LYS A 403 -8.22 17.01 -21.09
C LYS A 403 -7.83 18.45 -20.77
#